data_1fbb866d7a00dee765db7fd3f9778685
#
_entry.id   1fbb866d7a00dee765db7fd3f9778685
#
_cell.length_a   1.000
_cell.length_b   1.000
_cell.length_c   1.000
_cell.angle_alpha   90.00
_cell.angle_beta   90.00
_cell.angle_gamma   90.00
#
_symmetry.space_group_name_H-M   'P 1'
#
loop_
_entity.id
_entity.type
_entity.pdbx_description
1 polymer ?
#
loop_
_entity_poly.entity_id
_entity_poly.type
_entity_poly.pdbx_seq_one_letter_code
_entity_poly.pdbx_strand_id
1 'polypeptide(L)'
;MNVLLVGFGTAGKFYLQILIKLNFINKIYIFDNDANKIKKSKYYENINFTAREILKKNIEYAIIATPSNLHFKYAKILLEQNVNVLIEKPFVLKLADAKRLIKLTDTKKLKCWVAFQNRHNLAISKLKKIIDSKKIGNISLIDAALFWCRDFKYYQVGWRGRYKTDGGVLANQAIHLLDALVYVFKKVKKFNFLIDYNKQKLEAEDLIVLNLVHEGGPISSLKATTRADCNYSSSIDVIGENGRVVVKGISLNTFHKFKSNKVINDKKNSENFESGIGAVGAMGNGHLKILKEFLNIKNLKSSKDLEISKNLHVLEIIHSVYNEARRKKKFSLLVRSNQSQLGL
;
A
#
# COMPACT_ATOMS: atom_id res chain seq x y z
N MET A 1 -22.48 3.02 -15.88
CA MET A 1 -21.43 1.99 -15.95
C MET A 1 -21.73 0.83 -15.04
N ASN A 2 -21.27 -0.37 -15.40
CA ASN A 2 -21.40 -1.58 -14.58
C ASN A 2 -20.04 -1.92 -13.95
N VAL A 3 -20.05 -2.23 -12.66
CA VAL A 3 -18.85 -2.47 -11.86
C VAL A 3 -18.90 -3.87 -11.27
N LEU A 4 -17.79 -4.63 -11.37
CA LEU A 4 -17.61 -5.94 -10.74
C LEU A 4 -16.68 -5.82 -9.54
N LEU A 5 -17.11 -6.33 -8.41
CA LEU A 5 -16.29 -6.52 -7.21
C LEU A 5 -15.91 -8.01 -7.09
N VAL A 6 -14.61 -8.30 -7.16
CA VAL A 6 -14.05 -9.64 -7.06
C VAL A 6 -13.43 -9.82 -5.67
N GLY A 7 -14.04 -10.68 -4.86
CA GLY A 7 -13.71 -10.88 -3.46
C GLY A 7 -14.59 -10.06 -2.51
N PHE A 8 -15.25 -10.74 -1.57
CA PHE A 8 -16.21 -10.14 -0.64
C PHE A 8 -15.78 -10.31 0.84
N GLY A 9 -14.47 -10.22 1.07
CA GLY A 9 -13.86 -10.12 2.39
C GLY A 9 -13.98 -8.71 2.98
N THR A 10 -13.13 -8.38 3.95
CA THR A 10 -13.14 -7.06 4.63
C THR A 10 -12.97 -5.90 3.64
N ALA A 11 -11.99 -5.98 2.74
CA ALA A 11 -11.76 -4.94 1.74
C ALA A 11 -12.92 -4.85 0.73
N GLY A 12 -13.43 -5.98 0.25
CA GLY A 12 -14.56 -6.01 -0.68
C GLY A 12 -15.82 -5.37 -0.08
N LYS A 13 -16.16 -5.68 1.16
CA LYS A 13 -17.28 -5.06 1.86
C LYS A 13 -17.10 -3.54 2.02
N PHE A 14 -15.87 -3.10 2.27
CA PHE A 14 -15.57 -1.68 2.34
C PHE A 14 -15.73 -0.98 0.98
N TYR A 15 -15.25 -1.57 -0.11
CA TYR A 15 -15.47 -1.06 -1.45
C TYR A 15 -16.96 -0.98 -1.80
N LEU A 16 -17.74 -2.00 -1.46
CA LEU A 16 -19.19 -1.99 -1.68
C LEU A 16 -19.86 -0.79 -0.99
N GLN A 17 -19.49 -0.49 0.28
CA GLN A 17 -20.04 0.66 1.01
C GLN A 17 -19.77 2.00 0.31
N ILE A 18 -18.67 2.11 -0.43
CA ILE A 18 -18.36 3.30 -1.23
C ILE A 18 -19.17 3.26 -2.54
N LEU A 19 -19.15 2.14 -3.25
CA LEU A 19 -19.77 2.00 -4.57
C LEU A 19 -21.28 2.28 -4.54
N ILE A 20 -22.01 1.80 -3.53
CA ILE A 20 -23.47 2.05 -3.40
C ILE A 20 -23.84 3.53 -3.21
N LYS A 21 -22.87 4.37 -2.82
CA LYS A 21 -23.07 5.83 -2.65
C LYS A 21 -22.73 6.62 -3.92
N LEU A 22 -22.28 5.96 -4.97
CA LEU A 22 -21.91 6.59 -6.24
C LEU A 22 -23.06 6.50 -7.24
N ASN A 23 -23.84 7.57 -7.37
CA ASN A 23 -25.10 7.62 -8.14
C ASN A 23 -24.96 7.36 -9.65
N PHE A 24 -23.74 7.36 -10.19
CA PHE A 24 -23.46 7.11 -11.62
C PHE A 24 -23.19 5.64 -11.95
N ILE A 25 -23.18 4.75 -10.95
CA ILE A 25 -23.08 3.29 -11.15
C ILE A 25 -24.48 2.75 -11.42
N ASN A 26 -24.65 2.10 -12.57
CA ASN A 26 -25.94 1.50 -12.95
C ASN A 26 -26.19 0.21 -12.15
N LYS A 27 -25.16 -0.68 -12.11
CA LYS A 27 -25.26 -1.97 -11.43
C LYS A 27 -23.93 -2.38 -10.83
N ILE A 28 -23.97 -2.93 -9.64
CA ILE A 28 -22.84 -3.56 -8.96
C ILE A 28 -23.03 -5.08 -9.03
N TYR A 29 -22.01 -5.76 -9.53
CA TYR A 29 -21.92 -7.21 -9.52
C TYR A 29 -20.87 -7.64 -8.52
N ILE A 30 -21.10 -8.76 -7.83
CA ILE A 30 -20.16 -9.29 -6.83
C ILE A 30 -19.87 -10.74 -7.16
N PHE A 31 -18.59 -11.10 -7.07
CA PHE A 31 -18.14 -12.49 -7.09
C PHE A 31 -17.27 -12.76 -5.86
N ASP A 32 -17.55 -13.88 -5.18
CA ASP A 32 -16.66 -14.49 -4.19
C ASP A 32 -16.73 -16.02 -4.37
N ASN A 33 -15.63 -16.72 -4.10
CA ASN A 33 -15.61 -18.19 -4.15
C ASN A 33 -16.58 -18.83 -3.15
N ASP A 34 -16.84 -18.13 -2.04
CA ASP A 34 -17.87 -18.49 -1.08
C ASP A 34 -19.11 -17.61 -1.28
N ALA A 35 -20.02 -18.08 -2.13
CA ALA A 35 -21.25 -17.37 -2.47
C ALA A 35 -22.14 -17.08 -1.25
N ASN A 36 -22.02 -17.87 -0.17
CA ASN A 36 -22.81 -17.68 1.06
C ASN A 36 -22.47 -16.37 1.77
N LYS A 37 -21.30 -15.79 1.51
CA LYS A 37 -20.94 -14.46 2.03
C LYS A 37 -21.78 -13.34 1.44
N ILE A 38 -22.37 -13.57 0.26
CA ILE A 38 -23.08 -12.55 -0.51
C ILE A 38 -24.58 -12.69 -0.26
N LYS A 39 -25.12 -11.86 0.62
CA LYS A 39 -26.57 -11.86 0.91
C LYS A 39 -27.33 -11.21 -0.27
N LYS A 40 -28.60 -11.59 -0.46
CA LYS A 40 -29.48 -10.93 -1.42
C LYS A 40 -29.62 -9.43 -1.09
N SER A 41 -29.54 -8.57 -2.10
CA SER A 41 -29.65 -7.12 -1.94
C SER A 41 -30.18 -6.46 -3.22
N LYS A 42 -30.92 -5.34 -3.07
CA LYS A 42 -31.35 -4.53 -4.21
C LYS A 42 -30.21 -3.72 -4.85
N TYR A 43 -29.09 -3.56 -4.15
CA TYR A 43 -27.97 -2.72 -4.59
C TYR A 43 -26.95 -3.47 -5.45
N TYR A 44 -26.91 -4.80 -5.38
CA TYR A 44 -25.94 -5.60 -6.13
C TYR A 44 -26.49 -6.98 -6.49
N GLU A 45 -25.85 -7.63 -7.45
CA GLU A 45 -26.17 -8.96 -7.95
C GLU A 45 -24.94 -9.88 -7.79
N ASN A 46 -25.14 -11.09 -7.30
CA ASN A 46 -24.10 -12.12 -7.29
C ASN A 46 -23.99 -12.74 -8.69
N ILE A 47 -22.76 -12.92 -9.20
CA ILE A 47 -22.51 -13.54 -10.49
C ILE A 47 -21.43 -14.62 -10.40
N ASN A 48 -21.44 -15.55 -11.36
CA ASN A 48 -20.35 -16.46 -11.60
C ASN A 48 -19.20 -15.75 -12.34
N PHE A 49 -17.95 -16.04 -11.96
CA PHE A 49 -16.79 -15.43 -12.60
C PHE A 49 -16.42 -16.22 -13.88
N THR A 50 -17.08 -15.91 -14.96
CA THR A 50 -16.82 -16.47 -16.29
C THR A 50 -16.75 -15.34 -17.34
N ALA A 51 -15.97 -15.56 -18.41
CA ALA A 51 -15.90 -14.60 -19.50
C ALA A 51 -17.28 -14.31 -20.08
N ARG A 52 -18.13 -15.33 -20.21
CA ARG A 52 -19.51 -15.20 -20.71
C ARG A 52 -20.36 -14.27 -19.83
N GLU A 53 -20.31 -14.44 -18.51
CA GLU A 53 -21.05 -13.57 -17.58
C GLU A 53 -20.52 -12.13 -17.59
N ILE A 54 -19.20 -11.96 -17.61
CA ILE A 54 -18.55 -10.63 -17.69
C ILE A 54 -19.03 -9.87 -18.93
N LEU A 55 -19.02 -10.52 -20.09
CA LEU A 55 -19.51 -9.92 -21.37
C LEU A 55 -21.00 -9.67 -21.33
N LYS A 56 -21.82 -10.66 -20.91
CA LYS A 56 -23.29 -10.55 -20.84
C LYS A 56 -23.74 -9.38 -19.94
N LYS A 57 -22.99 -9.10 -18.86
CA LYS A 57 -23.29 -8.04 -17.91
C LYS A 57 -22.70 -6.68 -18.31
N ASN A 58 -22.02 -6.57 -19.44
CA ASN A 58 -21.34 -5.35 -19.92
C ASN A 58 -20.50 -4.69 -18.81
N ILE A 59 -19.64 -5.47 -18.17
CA ILE A 59 -18.79 -4.98 -17.09
C ILE A 59 -17.65 -4.14 -17.69
N GLU A 60 -17.57 -2.87 -17.28
CA GLU A 60 -16.57 -1.92 -17.77
C GLU A 60 -15.40 -1.75 -16.80
N TYR A 61 -15.66 -1.91 -15.52
CA TYR A 61 -14.69 -1.72 -14.44
C TYR A 61 -14.78 -2.84 -13.43
N ALA A 62 -13.64 -3.27 -12.91
CA ALA A 62 -13.59 -4.25 -11.84
C ALA A 62 -12.63 -3.84 -10.72
N ILE A 63 -12.97 -4.22 -9.49
CA ILE A 63 -12.13 -4.06 -8.30
C ILE A 63 -11.81 -5.44 -7.77
N ILE A 64 -10.51 -5.75 -7.64
CA ILE A 64 -10.04 -7.03 -7.12
C ILE A 64 -9.60 -6.84 -5.68
N ALA A 65 -10.34 -7.47 -4.76
CA ALA A 65 -10.15 -7.43 -3.30
C ALA A 65 -10.08 -8.85 -2.70
N THR A 66 -9.48 -9.77 -3.44
CA THR A 66 -9.23 -11.17 -3.04
C THR A 66 -7.93 -11.29 -2.22
N PRO A 67 -7.57 -12.48 -1.71
CA PRO A 67 -6.19 -12.74 -1.28
C PRO A 67 -5.17 -12.45 -2.38
N SER A 68 -3.99 -11.97 -1.98
CA SER A 68 -2.99 -11.38 -2.91
C SER A 68 -2.50 -12.37 -3.99
N ASN A 69 -2.41 -13.65 -3.68
CA ASN A 69 -2.01 -14.69 -4.63
C ASN A 69 -3.02 -14.91 -5.78
N LEU A 70 -4.24 -14.42 -5.65
CA LEU A 70 -5.29 -14.55 -6.66
C LEU A 70 -5.40 -13.31 -7.57
N HIS A 71 -4.75 -12.20 -7.22
CA HIS A 71 -4.84 -10.94 -7.94
C HIS A 71 -4.47 -11.08 -9.42
N PHE A 72 -3.35 -11.72 -9.72
CA PHE A 72 -2.92 -11.93 -11.11
C PHE A 72 -3.93 -12.70 -11.93
N LYS A 73 -4.48 -13.79 -11.38
CA LYS A 73 -5.46 -14.65 -12.07
C LYS A 73 -6.66 -13.83 -12.52
N TYR A 74 -7.28 -13.11 -11.60
CA TYR A 74 -8.49 -12.35 -11.88
C TYR A 74 -8.20 -11.11 -12.75
N ALA A 75 -7.11 -10.40 -12.49
CA ALA A 75 -6.71 -9.24 -13.29
C ALA A 75 -6.46 -9.62 -14.75
N LYS A 76 -5.74 -10.72 -15.01
CA LYS A 76 -5.48 -11.21 -16.36
C LYS A 76 -6.77 -11.48 -17.11
N ILE A 77 -7.69 -12.27 -16.54
CA ILE A 77 -8.96 -12.61 -17.18
C ILE A 77 -9.78 -11.36 -17.50
N LEU A 78 -9.89 -10.42 -16.56
CA LEU A 78 -10.64 -9.19 -16.73
C LEU A 78 -10.06 -8.29 -17.83
N LEU A 79 -8.74 -8.09 -17.84
CA LEU A 79 -8.07 -7.33 -18.88
C LEU A 79 -8.22 -8.01 -20.26
N GLU A 80 -8.17 -9.34 -20.34
CA GLU A 80 -8.43 -10.08 -21.58
C GLU A 80 -9.85 -9.84 -22.11
N GLN A 81 -10.81 -9.60 -21.23
CA GLN A 81 -12.20 -9.24 -21.57
C GLN A 81 -12.42 -7.71 -21.72
N ASN A 82 -11.36 -6.92 -21.86
CA ASN A 82 -11.39 -5.46 -22.03
C ASN A 82 -11.99 -4.70 -20.84
N VAL A 83 -11.88 -5.23 -19.62
CA VAL A 83 -12.34 -4.60 -18.38
C VAL A 83 -11.20 -3.83 -17.74
N ASN A 84 -11.42 -2.59 -17.34
CA ASN A 84 -10.49 -1.79 -16.54
C ASN A 84 -10.41 -2.34 -15.11
N VAL A 85 -9.21 -2.42 -14.51
CA VAL A 85 -9.03 -3.14 -13.24
C VAL A 85 -8.35 -2.26 -12.19
N LEU A 86 -8.92 -2.18 -11.00
CA LEU A 86 -8.28 -1.70 -9.77
C LEU A 86 -7.96 -2.91 -8.89
N ILE A 87 -6.71 -3.06 -8.50
CA ILE A 87 -6.24 -4.22 -7.72
C ILE A 87 -5.81 -3.77 -6.33
N GLU A 88 -6.23 -4.50 -5.29
CA GLU A 88 -5.70 -4.31 -3.95
C GLU A 88 -4.19 -4.59 -3.89
N LYS A 89 -3.55 -3.99 -2.91
CA LYS A 89 -2.10 -4.16 -2.67
C LYS A 89 -1.80 -5.47 -1.91
N PRO A 90 -0.65 -6.09 -2.18
CA PRO A 90 0.21 -5.88 -3.34
C PRO A 90 -0.52 -6.32 -4.63
N PHE A 91 -0.36 -5.58 -5.71
CA PHE A 91 -1.15 -5.87 -6.92
C PHE A 91 -0.85 -7.23 -7.54
N VAL A 92 0.34 -7.78 -7.33
CA VAL A 92 0.70 -9.19 -7.59
C VAL A 92 1.83 -9.60 -6.64
N LEU A 93 2.07 -10.92 -6.54
CA LEU A 93 3.16 -11.48 -5.74
C LEU A 93 4.44 -11.79 -6.53
N LYS A 94 4.40 -11.82 -7.87
CA LYS A 94 5.55 -12.17 -8.71
C LYS A 94 5.86 -11.05 -9.70
N LEU A 95 7.13 -10.68 -9.84
CA LEU A 95 7.57 -9.68 -10.83
C LEU A 95 7.23 -10.09 -12.27
N ALA A 96 7.33 -11.37 -12.60
CA ALA A 96 6.95 -11.88 -13.92
C ALA A 96 5.46 -11.62 -14.22
N ASP A 97 4.58 -11.80 -13.23
CA ASP A 97 3.14 -11.55 -13.38
C ASP A 97 2.86 -10.05 -13.52
N ALA A 98 3.59 -9.20 -12.77
CA ALA A 98 3.52 -7.74 -12.94
C ALA A 98 3.84 -7.33 -14.39
N LYS A 99 4.97 -7.81 -14.92
CA LYS A 99 5.38 -7.52 -16.31
C LYS A 99 4.36 -7.99 -17.35
N ARG A 100 3.73 -9.15 -17.13
CA ARG A 100 2.67 -9.67 -18.01
C ARG A 100 1.42 -8.79 -17.99
N LEU A 101 0.98 -8.34 -16.80
CA LEU A 101 -0.17 -7.43 -16.69
C LEU A 101 0.13 -6.07 -17.34
N ILE A 102 1.33 -5.51 -17.13
CA ILE A 102 1.75 -4.25 -17.75
C ILE A 102 1.68 -4.37 -19.27
N LYS A 103 2.29 -5.42 -19.84
CA LYS A 103 2.26 -5.66 -21.31
C LYS A 103 0.82 -5.76 -21.82
N LEU A 104 -0.04 -6.50 -21.13
CA LEU A 104 -1.45 -6.66 -21.51
C LEU A 104 -2.22 -5.34 -21.46
N THR A 105 -1.99 -4.55 -20.41
CA THR A 105 -2.59 -3.23 -20.21
C THR A 105 -2.20 -2.26 -21.33
N ASP A 106 -0.89 -2.21 -21.65
CA ASP A 106 -0.37 -1.34 -22.72
C ASP A 106 -0.92 -1.72 -24.09
N THR A 107 -0.94 -3.03 -24.39
CA THR A 107 -1.48 -3.56 -25.67
C THR A 107 -2.97 -3.22 -25.85
N LYS A 108 -3.76 -3.36 -24.80
CA LYS A 108 -5.21 -3.14 -24.84
C LYS A 108 -5.64 -1.70 -24.51
N LYS A 109 -4.71 -0.84 -24.13
CA LYS A 109 -4.96 0.57 -23.72
C LYS A 109 -5.98 0.67 -22.58
N LEU A 110 -5.89 -0.25 -21.62
CA LEU A 110 -6.78 -0.33 -20.46
C LEU A 110 -6.15 0.31 -19.22
N LYS A 111 -6.97 0.66 -18.24
CA LYS A 111 -6.51 1.03 -16.92
C LYS A 111 -6.26 -0.24 -16.08
N CYS A 112 -5.06 -0.36 -15.52
CA CYS A 112 -4.77 -1.32 -14.48
C CYS A 112 -4.04 -0.59 -13.35
N TRP A 113 -4.74 -0.38 -12.25
CA TRP A 113 -4.29 0.44 -11.13
C TRP A 113 -4.09 -0.40 -9.88
N VAL A 114 -3.20 0.05 -9.00
CA VAL A 114 -3.03 -0.51 -7.66
C VAL A 114 -3.62 0.43 -6.61
N ALA A 115 -4.27 -0.12 -5.59
CA ALA A 115 -4.94 0.64 -4.54
C ALA A 115 -3.93 1.15 -3.47
N PHE A 116 -3.02 2.03 -3.85
CA PHE A 116 -2.15 2.75 -2.93
C PHE A 116 -2.83 4.02 -2.41
N GLN A 117 -3.78 3.84 -1.51
CA GLN A 117 -4.67 4.90 -1.02
C GLN A 117 -3.93 6.06 -0.31
N ASN A 118 -2.74 5.80 0.26
CA ASN A 118 -1.98 6.83 0.95
C ASN A 118 -1.49 7.95 0.02
N ARG A 119 -1.36 7.71 -1.28
CA ARG A 119 -1.02 8.75 -2.27
C ARG A 119 -2.11 9.82 -2.39
N HIS A 120 -3.35 9.48 -2.07
CA HIS A 120 -4.47 10.41 -2.02
C HIS A 120 -4.77 10.97 -0.63
N ASN A 121 -3.98 10.57 0.38
CA ASN A 121 -4.06 11.13 1.72
C ASN A 121 -3.56 12.58 1.70
N LEU A 122 -4.33 13.50 2.29
CA LEU A 122 -4.00 14.93 2.29
C LEU A 122 -2.70 15.23 3.02
N ALA A 123 -2.40 14.54 4.11
CA ALA A 123 -1.15 14.72 4.85
C ALA A 123 0.07 14.28 4.02
N ILE A 124 -0.02 13.15 3.31
CA ILE A 124 1.02 12.68 2.38
C ILE A 124 1.17 13.62 1.19
N SER A 125 0.06 14.09 0.62
CA SER A 125 0.10 15.08 -0.48
C SER A 125 0.75 16.38 -0.05
N LYS A 126 0.50 16.83 1.19
CA LYS A 126 1.12 18.02 1.77
C LYS A 126 2.60 17.81 2.04
N LEU A 127 2.98 16.64 2.58
CA LEU A 127 4.37 16.25 2.74
C LEU A 127 5.11 16.34 1.39
N LYS A 128 4.56 15.67 0.37
CA LYS A 128 5.16 15.69 -0.98
C LYS A 128 5.37 17.09 -1.52
N LYS A 129 4.37 17.97 -1.41
CA LYS A 129 4.49 19.38 -1.84
C LYS A 129 5.61 20.14 -1.12
N ILE A 130 5.83 19.89 0.17
CA ILE A 130 6.91 20.50 0.95
C ILE A 130 8.27 20.01 0.48
N ILE A 131 8.40 18.69 0.24
CA ILE A 131 9.64 18.09 -0.24
C ILE A 131 9.97 18.58 -1.66
N ASP A 132 9.01 18.53 -2.58
CA ASP A 132 9.18 18.97 -3.98
C ASP A 132 9.57 20.47 -4.06
N SER A 133 9.03 21.29 -3.16
CA SER A 133 9.34 22.73 -3.08
C SER A 133 10.58 23.07 -2.25
N LYS A 134 11.32 22.07 -1.75
CA LYS A 134 12.55 22.22 -0.92
C LYS A 134 12.37 23.14 0.30
N LYS A 135 11.16 23.26 0.84
CA LYS A 135 10.85 24.18 1.96
C LYS A 135 11.57 23.87 3.27
N ILE A 136 12.07 22.65 3.44
CA ILE A 136 12.86 22.25 4.62
C ILE A 136 14.36 22.09 4.29
N GLY A 137 14.81 22.57 3.14
CA GLY A 137 16.19 22.41 2.68
C GLY A 137 16.52 20.97 2.24
N ASN A 138 17.81 20.64 2.26
CA ASN A 138 18.24 19.28 2.00
C ASN A 138 17.79 18.35 3.14
N ILE A 139 17.44 17.12 2.78
CA ILE A 139 16.95 16.14 3.75
C ILE A 139 18.14 15.46 4.42
N SER A 140 18.19 15.55 5.74
CA SER A 140 19.22 14.89 6.55
C SER A 140 18.85 13.44 6.89
N LEU A 141 17.59 13.20 7.24
CA LEU A 141 17.12 11.87 7.62
C LEU A 141 15.61 11.76 7.43
N ILE A 142 15.15 10.56 7.07
CA ILE A 142 13.74 10.18 7.06
C ILE A 142 13.57 8.98 7.96
N ASP A 143 12.71 9.09 8.97
CA ASP A 143 12.36 8.00 9.86
C ASP A 143 10.90 7.61 9.66
N ALA A 144 10.63 6.32 9.41
CA ALA A 144 9.28 5.82 9.15
C ALA A 144 8.99 4.60 10.03
N ALA A 145 7.85 4.58 10.69
CA ALA A 145 7.49 3.52 11.61
C ALA A 145 6.05 3.03 11.46
N LEU A 146 5.86 1.71 11.57
CA LEU A 146 4.58 1.02 11.61
C LEU A 146 4.64 -0.08 12.67
N PHE A 147 4.02 0.16 13.82
CA PHE A 147 3.97 -0.79 14.93
C PHE A 147 2.52 -1.18 15.19
N TRP A 148 2.11 -2.31 14.64
CA TRP A 148 0.74 -2.80 14.73
C TRP A 148 0.66 -4.12 15.47
N CYS A 149 -0.49 -4.38 16.02
CA CYS A 149 -0.84 -5.67 16.61
C CYS A 149 -1.57 -6.53 15.56
N ARG A 150 -1.04 -7.73 15.34
CA ARG A 150 -1.77 -8.80 14.65
C ARG A 150 -1.67 -10.06 15.49
N ASP A 151 -2.78 -10.40 16.11
CA ASP A 151 -2.88 -11.57 16.97
C ASP A 151 -2.83 -12.88 16.17
N PHE A 152 -2.80 -13.97 16.88
CA PHE A 152 -2.79 -15.30 16.29
C PHE A 152 -4.03 -15.54 15.40
N LYS A 153 -5.20 -15.07 15.81
CA LYS A 153 -6.46 -15.23 15.05
C LYS A 153 -6.37 -14.59 13.67
N TYR A 154 -5.66 -13.45 13.57
CA TYR A 154 -5.42 -12.79 12.27
C TYR A 154 -4.71 -13.72 11.27
N TYR A 155 -3.77 -14.55 11.74
CA TYR A 155 -2.99 -15.43 10.89
C TYR A 155 -3.63 -16.82 10.69
N GLN A 156 -4.64 -17.20 11.46
CA GLN A 156 -5.34 -18.49 11.34
C GLN A 156 -6.14 -18.68 10.06
N VAL A 157 -6.40 -17.62 9.30
CA VAL A 157 -7.16 -17.69 8.02
C VAL A 157 -6.44 -18.42 6.89
N GLY A 158 -5.30 -19.04 7.17
CA GLY A 158 -4.62 -19.99 6.29
C GLY A 158 -3.80 -19.42 5.14
N TRP A 159 -4.08 -18.18 4.70
CA TRP A 159 -3.34 -17.55 3.60
C TRP A 159 -2.41 -16.41 4.07
N ARG A 160 -2.60 -15.88 5.28
CA ARG A 160 -1.78 -14.78 5.82
C ARG A 160 -0.46 -15.25 6.39
N GLY A 161 0.58 -14.41 6.31
CA GLY A 161 1.91 -14.68 6.86
C GLY A 161 2.69 -15.78 6.13
N ARG A 162 2.35 -16.09 4.88
CA ARG A 162 3.03 -17.07 4.04
C ARG A 162 3.55 -16.42 2.77
N TYR A 163 4.81 -16.66 2.40
CA TYR A 163 5.42 -16.09 1.19
C TYR A 163 4.63 -16.38 -0.09
N LYS A 164 4.05 -17.57 -0.18
CA LYS A 164 3.28 -18.01 -1.36
C LYS A 164 1.98 -17.25 -1.57
N THR A 165 1.40 -16.67 -0.53
CA THR A 165 0.03 -16.15 -0.58
C THR A 165 -0.12 -14.68 -0.17
N ASP A 166 0.75 -14.17 0.71
CA ASP A 166 0.58 -12.84 1.32
C ASP A 166 1.91 -12.10 1.53
N GLY A 167 2.99 -12.84 1.80
CA GLY A 167 4.25 -12.31 2.30
C GLY A 167 4.19 -12.00 3.81
N GLY A 168 5.21 -11.31 4.29
CA GLY A 168 5.33 -10.86 5.68
C GLY A 168 4.88 -9.42 5.88
N VAL A 169 5.35 -8.81 6.99
CA VAL A 169 5.00 -7.44 7.35
C VAL A 169 5.39 -6.44 6.26
N LEU A 170 6.51 -6.66 5.55
CA LEU A 170 6.96 -5.79 4.47
C LEU A 170 5.97 -5.77 3.30
N ALA A 171 5.54 -6.93 2.84
CA ALA A 171 4.67 -7.04 1.67
C ALA A 171 3.20 -6.72 1.96
N ASN A 172 2.74 -6.92 3.19
CA ASN A 172 1.34 -6.74 3.55
C ASN A 172 1.07 -5.38 4.24
N GLN A 173 1.64 -5.13 5.43
CA GLN A 173 1.33 -3.92 6.21
C GLN A 173 2.26 -2.76 5.83
N ALA A 174 3.57 -2.97 5.84
CA ALA A 174 4.55 -1.92 5.62
C ALA A 174 4.63 -1.46 4.15
N ILE A 175 4.05 -2.19 3.20
CA ILE A 175 3.97 -1.78 1.80
C ILE A 175 3.36 -0.39 1.63
N HIS A 176 2.40 -0.01 2.47
CA HIS A 176 1.79 1.32 2.45
C HIS A 176 2.77 2.42 2.82
N LEU A 177 3.67 2.13 3.77
CA LEU A 177 4.70 3.05 4.21
C LEU A 177 5.84 3.10 3.19
N LEU A 178 6.25 1.94 2.68
CA LEU A 178 7.24 1.84 1.60
C LEU A 178 6.80 2.58 0.34
N ASP A 179 5.55 2.41 -0.07
CA ASP A 179 4.96 3.14 -1.19
C ASP A 179 4.98 4.66 -0.97
N ALA A 180 4.59 5.11 0.23
CA ALA A 180 4.62 6.54 0.58
C ALA A 180 6.05 7.11 0.51
N LEU A 181 7.06 6.36 0.99
CA LEU A 181 8.46 6.76 0.90
C LEU A 181 8.93 6.87 -0.56
N VAL A 182 8.65 5.86 -1.39
CA VAL A 182 9.01 5.88 -2.83
C VAL A 182 8.27 7.03 -3.55
N TYR A 183 7.01 7.24 -3.26
CA TYR A 183 6.19 8.29 -3.87
C TYR A 183 6.68 9.70 -3.54
N VAL A 184 7.10 9.93 -2.29
CA VAL A 184 7.55 11.26 -1.81
C VAL A 184 9.01 11.50 -2.13
N PHE A 185 9.89 10.51 -1.92
CA PHE A 185 11.35 10.69 -1.95
C PHE A 185 12.03 10.05 -3.17
N LYS A 186 11.25 9.63 -4.17
CA LYS A 186 11.71 9.02 -5.43
C LYS A 186 12.22 7.58 -5.27
N LYS A 187 12.76 7.04 -6.37
CA LYS A 187 13.24 5.66 -6.45
C LYS A 187 14.36 5.38 -5.45
N VAL A 188 14.41 4.14 -5.00
CA VAL A 188 15.46 3.60 -4.13
C VAL A 188 16.57 3.03 -5.01
N LYS A 189 17.82 3.38 -4.69
CA LYS A 189 19.03 2.89 -5.38
C LYS A 189 19.76 1.81 -4.59
N LYS A 190 19.78 1.91 -3.26
CA LYS A 190 20.48 0.98 -2.37
C LYS A 190 19.61 0.71 -1.15
N PHE A 191 19.77 -0.45 -0.54
CA PHE A 191 19.10 -0.83 0.69
C PHE A 191 19.99 -1.74 1.55
N ASN A 192 19.73 -1.73 2.85
CA ASN A 192 20.10 -2.80 3.77
C ASN A 192 18.94 -3.06 4.73
N PHE A 193 18.93 -4.21 5.38
CA PHE A 193 17.80 -4.60 6.21
C PHE A 193 18.18 -5.60 7.30
N LEU A 194 17.35 -5.62 8.34
CA LEU A 194 17.24 -6.70 9.33
C LEU A 194 15.80 -7.19 9.31
N ILE A 195 15.61 -8.49 9.29
CA ILE A 195 14.30 -9.14 9.42
C ILE A 195 14.33 -10.16 10.54
N ASP A 196 13.19 -10.33 11.20
CA ASP A 196 13.01 -11.36 12.19
C ASP A 196 11.61 -11.99 12.08
N TYR A 197 11.49 -13.20 12.61
CA TYR A 197 10.33 -14.06 12.49
C TYR A 197 9.86 -14.45 13.88
N ASN A 198 8.57 -14.37 14.14
CA ASN A 198 8.02 -15.02 15.31
C ASN A 198 8.05 -16.55 15.08
N LYS A 199 9.09 -17.19 15.59
CA LYS A 199 9.42 -18.60 15.34
C LYS A 199 8.27 -19.59 15.60
N GLN A 200 7.25 -19.18 16.32
CA GLN A 200 6.20 -20.11 16.73
C GLN A 200 5.13 -20.33 15.67
N LYS A 201 4.91 -19.45 14.68
CA LYS A 201 3.64 -19.52 13.90
C LYS A 201 3.64 -18.95 12.48
N LEU A 202 4.68 -18.25 12.01
CA LEU A 202 4.68 -17.60 10.70
C LEU A 202 5.83 -18.10 9.82
N GLU A 203 5.53 -18.29 8.53
CA GLU A 203 6.53 -18.58 7.51
C GLU A 203 7.28 -17.30 7.09
N ALA A 204 6.57 -16.18 6.99
CA ALA A 204 7.11 -14.90 6.58
C ALA A 204 7.41 -13.99 7.79
N GLU A 205 8.26 -12.99 7.59
CA GLU A 205 8.71 -12.06 8.63
C GLU A 205 7.54 -11.22 9.19
N ASP A 206 7.59 -10.94 10.47
CA ASP A 206 6.66 -10.05 11.18
C ASP A 206 7.36 -8.85 11.85
N LEU A 207 8.69 -8.74 11.63
CA LEU A 207 9.50 -7.58 11.96
C LEU A 207 10.51 -7.30 10.86
N ILE A 208 10.63 -6.03 10.48
CA ILE A 208 11.66 -5.54 9.57
C ILE A 208 12.16 -4.16 9.99
N VAL A 209 13.49 -3.97 9.86
CA VAL A 209 14.14 -2.66 9.80
C VAL A 209 14.80 -2.57 8.43
N LEU A 210 14.40 -1.60 7.63
CA LEU A 210 14.82 -1.45 6.24
C LEU A 210 15.33 -0.04 6.01
N ASN A 211 16.62 0.10 5.73
CA ASN A 211 17.22 1.38 5.36
C ASN A 211 17.31 1.48 3.83
N LEU A 212 16.94 2.62 3.30
CA LEU A 212 16.84 2.89 1.87
C LEU A 212 17.63 4.16 1.52
N VAL A 213 18.43 4.09 0.47
CA VAL A 213 19.06 5.28 -0.13
C VAL A 213 18.26 5.63 -1.38
N HIS A 214 17.62 6.79 -1.36
CA HIS A 214 16.82 7.28 -2.46
C HIS A 214 17.66 7.97 -3.55
N GLU A 215 17.06 8.13 -4.70
CA GLU A 215 17.63 8.92 -5.80
C GLU A 215 17.76 10.39 -5.39
N GLY A 216 18.99 10.93 -5.56
CA GLY A 216 19.32 12.27 -5.07
C GLY A 216 19.91 12.30 -3.66
N GLY A 217 20.08 11.15 -3.00
CA GLY A 217 20.84 10.98 -1.78
C GLY A 217 20.09 10.84 -0.46
N PRO A 218 18.80 11.23 -0.32
CA PRO A 218 18.12 11.09 0.96
C PRO A 218 18.13 9.64 1.47
N ILE A 219 18.30 9.48 2.80
CA ILE A 219 18.27 8.17 3.46
C ILE A 219 17.01 8.06 4.30
N SER A 220 16.29 6.95 4.17
CA SER A 220 15.16 6.61 5.02
C SER A 220 15.37 5.31 5.79
N SER A 221 14.90 5.26 7.04
CA SER A 221 14.81 4.05 7.85
C SER A 221 13.33 3.71 8.06
N LEU A 222 12.88 2.57 7.53
CA LEU A 222 11.54 2.04 7.72
C LEU A 222 11.59 0.91 8.75
N LYS A 223 10.86 1.07 9.84
CA LYS A 223 10.71 0.07 10.90
C LYS A 223 9.27 -0.42 10.94
N ALA A 224 9.06 -1.71 10.81
CA ALA A 224 7.71 -2.26 10.85
C ALA A 224 7.65 -3.56 11.62
N THR A 225 6.62 -3.70 12.44
CA THR A 225 6.30 -4.96 13.11
C THR A 225 4.80 -5.14 13.29
N THR A 226 4.37 -6.39 13.34
CA THR A 226 3.00 -6.78 13.73
C THR A 226 2.95 -7.41 15.13
N ARG A 227 4.06 -7.34 15.90
CA ARG A 227 4.20 -7.90 17.25
C ARG A 227 3.81 -6.96 18.38
N ALA A 228 3.39 -5.74 18.06
CA ALA A 228 3.01 -4.78 19.09
C ALA A 228 1.78 -5.28 19.88
N ASP A 229 1.63 -4.82 21.10
CA ASP A 229 0.49 -5.11 21.97
C ASP A 229 -0.81 -4.47 21.47
N CYS A 230 -0.68 -3.32 20.77
CA CYS A 230 -1.79 -2.63 20.12
C CYS A 230 -1.38 -1.98 18.80
N ASN A 231 -2.31 -1.39 18.06
CA ASN A 231 -2.02 -0.60 16.87
C ASN A 231 -1.58 0.80 17.27
N TYR A 232 -0.27 1.07 17.25
CA TYR A 232 0.27 2.42 17.40
C TYR A 232 0.11 3.23 16.11
N SER A 233 0.14 4.56 16.25
CA SER A 233 0.16 5.47 15.10
C SER A 233 1.37 5.20 14.22
N SER A 234 1.14 4.98 12.93
CA SER A 234 2.21 5.01 11.94
C SER A 234 2.78 6.41 11.80
N SER A 235 4.04 6.53 11.39
CA SER A 235 4.69 7.84 11.23
C SER A 235 5.64 7.87 10.05
N ILE A 236 5.81 9.08 9.47
CA ILE A 236 6.90 9.48 8.60
C ILE A 236 7.44 10.79 9.15
N ASP A 237 8.65 10.80 9.62
CA ASP A 237 9.34 11.93 10.22
C ASP A 237 10.49 12.33 9.31
N VAL A 238 10.50 13.58 8.85
CA VAL A 238 11.48 14.11 7.90
C VAL A 238 12.22 15.27 8.51
N ILE A 239 13.52 15.14 8.64
CA ILE A 239 14.42 16.16 9.16
C ILE A 239 15.19 16.74 7.97
N GLY A 240 15.10 18.04 7.79
CA GLY A 240 15.87 18.79 6.82
C GLY A 240 16.64 19.92 7.48
N GLU A 241 17.52 20.57 6.72
CA GLU A 241 18.38 21.68 7.19
C GLU A 241 17.57 22.85 7.76
N ASN A 242 16.39 23.13 7.19
CA ASN A 242 15.57 24.30 7.52
C ASN A 242 14.26 23.94 8.23
N GLY A 243 14.13 22.74 8.77
CA GLY A 243 12.94 22.34 9.51
C GLY A 243 12.65 20.86 9.51
N ARG A 244 11.59 20.50 10.22
CA ARG A 244 11.13 19.13 10.39
C ARG A 244 9.65 19.03 10.01
N VAL A 245 9.26 17.94 9.41
CA VAL A 245 7.85 17.62 9.07
C VAL A 245 7.53 16.22 9.53
N VAL A 246 6.41 16.04 10.19
CA VAL A 246 5.94 14.74 10.68
C VAL A 246 4.54 14.46 10.20
N VAL A 247 4.35 13.31 9.57
CA VAL A 247 3.03 12.74 9.29
C VAL A 247 2.80 11.58 10.25
N LYS A 248 1.68 11.57 10.96
CA LYS A 248 1.32 10.55 11.96
C LYS A 248 -0.12 10.05 11.77
N GLY A 249 -0.47 9.04 12.54
CA GLY A 249 -1.81 8.45 12.60
C GLY A 249 -1.84 7.03 12.06
N ILE A 250 -2.85 6.23 12.44
CA ILE A 250 -2.99 4.85 11.96
C ILE A 250 -3.05 4.83 10.42
N SER A 251 -3.71 5.80 9.80
CA SER A 251 -3.79 5.99 8.36
C SER A 251 -2.95 7.17 7.84
N LEU A 252 -1.94 7.62 8.59
CA LEU A 252 -1.07 8.77 8.23
C LEU A 252 -1.87 10.05 7.93
N ASN A 253 -2.88 10.34 8.71
CA ASN A 253 -3.85 11.41 8.48
C ASN A 253 -3.59 12.71 9.25
N THR A 254 -2.57 12.75 10.10
CA THR A 254 -2.19 13.94 10.88
C THR A 254 -0.87 14.50 10.38
N PHE A 255 -0.82 15.81 10.22
CA PHE A 255 0.35 16.52 9.68
C PHE A 255 0.84 17.55 10.68
N HIS A 256 2.16 17.56 10.94
CA HIS A 256 2.83 18.51 11.82
C HIS A 256 4.00 19.13 11.07
N LYS A 257 4.16 20.43 11.17
CA LYS A 257 5.30 21.18 10.61
C LYS A 257 5.99 21.95 11.70
N PHE A 258 7.31 21.80 11.77
CA PHE A 258 8.17 22.49 12.72
C PHE A 258 9.09 23.43 11.96
N LYS A 259 9.22 24.67 12.43
CA LYS A 259 10.20 25.62 11.89
C LYS A 259 11.54 25.41 12.58
N SER A 260 12.64 25.60 11.84
CA SER A 260 13.97 25.64 12.44
C SER A 260 14.09 26.79 13.46
N ASN A 261 14.97 26.62 14.43
CA ASN A 261 15.39 27.65 15.42
C ASN A 261 14.36 28.09 16.47
N LYS A 262 13.28 27.32 16.71
CA LYS A 262 12.39 27.58 17.85
C LYS A 262 12.03 26.30 18.58
N VAL A 263 12.17 26.31 19.91
CA VAL A 263 11.54 25.32 20.79
C VAL A 263 10.04 25.33 20.53
N ILE A 264 9.48 24.19 20.20
CA ILE A 264 8.16 24.11 19.57
C ILE A 264 7.13 23.70 20.56
N ASN A 265 6.07 24.50 20.63
CA ASN A 265 4.83 24.09 21.29
C ASN A 265 4.01 23.25 20.28
N ASP A 266 4.03 21.93 20.45
CA ASP A 266 3.48 20.95 19.50
C ASP A 266 1.99 21.15 19.15
N LYS A 267 1.23 21.83 19.99
CA LYS A 267 -0.22 21.99 19.84
C LYS A 267 -0.66 22.98 18.75
N LYS A 268 0.16 23.95 18.40
CA LYS A 268 -0.22 25.02 17.45
C LYS A 268 0.03 24.72 15.97
N ASN A 269 0.76 23.64 15.63
CA ASN A 269 1.21 23.35 14.26
C ASN A 269 0.70 22.02 13.70
N SER A 270 -0.36 21.44 14.28
CA SER A 270 -0.93 20.18 13.84
C SER A 270 -2.21 20.38 13.02
N GLU A 271 -2.30 19.70 11.90
CA GLU A 271 -3.52 19.59 11.10
C GLU A 271 -3.95 18.11 11.08
N ASN A 272 -5.18 17.85 11.50
CA ASN A 272 -5.77 16.52 11.42
C ASN A 272 -6.70 16.46 10.20
N PHE A 273 -6.42 15.57 9.30
CA PHE A 273 -7.27 15.26 8.16
C PHE A 273 -8.11 14.04 8.52
N GLU A 274 -9.28 14.27 9.09
CA GLU A 274 -10.16 13.19 9.52
C GLU A 274 -10.43 12.18 8.40
N SER A 275 -10.40 10.93 8.77
CA SER A 275 -10.84 9.83 7.94
C SER A 275 -12.39 9.86 7.90
N GLY A 276 -12.96 10.44 6.80
CA GLY A 276 -14.42 10.49 6.63
C GLY A 276 -15.08 9.12 6.50
N ILE A 277 -16.37 9.14 6.64
CA ILE A 277 -17.40 8.12 6.36
C ILE A 277 -16.94 6.66 6.55
N GLY A 278 -17.18 6.13 7.77
CA GLY A 278 -17.12 4.69 8.03
C GLY A 278 -15.74 4.07 7.94
N ALA A 279 -14.71 4.88 8.14
CA ALA A 279 -13.36 4.38 8.20
C ALA A 279 -13.24 3.36 9.32
N VAL A 280 -13.16 2.10 8.96
CA VAL A 280 -12.63 1.07 9.83
C VAL A 280 -11.14 1.38 9.99
N GLY A 281 -10.80 2.23 10.98
CA GLY A 281 -9.44 2.53 11.43
C GLY A 281 -8.41 2.79 10.33
N ALA A 282 -7.73 1.76 9.87
CA ALA A 282 -6.59 1.86 8.97
C ALA A 282 -6.92 2.12 7.48
N MET A 283 -8.18 2.10 7.06
CA MET A 283 -8.55 2.20 5.63
C MET A 283 -8.45 3.62 5.06
N GLY A 284 -8.65 4.65 5.87
CA GLY A 284 -8.52 6.06 5.46
C GLY A 284 -9.45 6.50 4.32
N ASN A 285 -9.37 7.79 3.94
CA ASN A 285 -10.24 8.40 2.90
C ASN A 285 -9.74 8.24 1.46
N GLY A 286 -8.53 7.75 1.27
CA GLY A 286 -7.90 7.68 -0.04
C GLY A 286 -8.65 6.78 -1.04
N HIS A 287 -9.32 5.74 -0.57
CA HIS A 287 -10.06 4.81 -1.44
C HIS A 287 -11.21 5.46 -2.20
N LEU A 288 -11.99 6.34 -1.56
CA LEU A 288 -13.07 7.06 -2.24
C LEU A 288 -12.52 7.89 -3.41
N LYS A 289 -11.39 8.57 -3.19
CA LYS A 289 -10.75 9.39 -4.22
C LYS A 289 -10.20 8.52 -5.35
N ILE A 290 -9.53 7.40 -5.02
CA ILE A 290 -9.08 6.42 -6.03
C ILE A 290 -10.25 5.96 -6.88
N LEU A 291 -11.36 5.54 -6.27
CA LEU A 291 -12.51 5.04 -7.00
C LEU A 291 -13.11 6.10 -7.91
N LYS A 292 -13.24 7.33 -7.45
CA LYS A 292 -13.74 8.45 -8.27
C LYS A 292 -12.85 8.71 -9.49
N GLU A 293 -11.54 8.68 -9.34
CA GLU A 293 -10.59 8.87 -10.45
C GLU A 293 -10.53 7.65 -11.37
N PHE A 294 -10.54 6.44 -10.82
CA PHE A 294 -10.51 5.19 -11.56
C PHE A 294 -11.74 5.04 -12.47
N LEU A 295 -12.90 5.31 -11.92
CA LEU A 295 -14.20 5.24 -12.62
C LEU A 295 -14.47 6.43 -13.55
N ASN A 296 -13.50 7.31 -13.80
CA ASN A 296 -13.59 8.43 -14.73
C ASN A 296 -14.73 9.42 -14.45
N ILE A 297 -14.95 9.80 -13.21
CA ILE A 297 -15.93 10.85 -12.92
C ILE A 297 -15.48 12.14 -13.61
N LYS A 298 -16.40 12.75 -14.40
CA LYS A 298 -16.17 14.01 -15.11
C LYS A 298 -15.57 15.06 -14.16
N ASN A 299 -14.52 15.75 -14.62
CA ASN A 299 -13.79 16.82 -13.93
C ASN A 299 -12.72 16.43 -12.91
N LEU A 300 -12.41 15.16 -12.71
CA LEU A 300 -11.22 14.76 -11.95
C LEU A 300 -10.07 14.47 -12.91
N LYS A 301 -8.94 15.18 -12.76
CA LYS A 301 -7.71 14.82 -13.45
C LYS A 301 -7.31 13.42 -12.99
N SER A 302 -7.36 12.45 -13.90
CA SER A 302 -6.92 11.09 -13.62
C SER A 302 -5.42 11.10 -13.34
N SER A 303 -5.04 10.77 -12.13
CA SER A 303 -3.63 10.58 -11.80
C SER A 303 -3.15 9.27 -12.39
N LYS A 304 -2.13 9.34 -13.25
CA LYS A 304 -1.45 8.13 -13.73
C LYS A 304 -0.56 7.49 -12.67
N ASP A 305 -0.46 8.07 -11.48
CA ASP A 305 0.47 7.61 -10.44
C ASP A 305 0.12 6.23 -9.88
N LEU A 306 -1.13 5.80 -10.00
CA LEU A 306 -1.60 4.49 -9.56
C LEU A 306 -1.50 3.39 -10.62
N GLU A 307 -1.10 3.69 -11.85
CA GLU A 307 -0.86 2.68 -12.89
C GLU A 307 0.20 1.68 -12.41
N ILE A 308 -0.05 0.38 -12.62
CA ILE A 308 0.85 -0.68 -12.14
C ILE A 308 2.27 -0.56 -12.73
N SER A 309 2.42 -0.03 -13.94
CA SER A 309 3.72 0.23 -14.58
C SER A 309 4.58 1.19 -13.76
N LYS A 310 3.99 2.23 -13.17
CA LYS A 310 4.69 3.19 -12.31
C LYS A 310 4.94 2.69 -10.90
N ASN A 311 4.29 1.60 -10.53
CA ASN A 311 4.32 1.03 -9.18
C ASN A 311 5.15 -0.25 -9.07
N LEU A 312 5.76 -0.67 -10.18
CA LEU A 312 6.60 -1.87 -10.22
C LEU A 312 7.78 -1.77 -9.25
N HIS A 313 8.34 -0.57 -9.06
CA HIS A 313 9.52 -0.36 -8.22
C HIS A 313 9.31 -0.74 -6.75
N VAL A 314 8.14 -0.52 -6.20
CA VAL A 314 7.80 -0.96 -4.82
C VAL A 314 7.88 -2.49 -4.72
N LEU A 315 7.38 -3.20 -5.72
CA LEU A 315 7.45 -4.66 -5.78
C LEU A 315 8.89 -5.15 -5.98
N GLU A 316 9.70 -4.45 -6.80
CA GLU A 316 11.13 -4.75 -7.00
C GLU A 316 11.92 -4.66 -5.69
N ILE A 317 11.66 -3.65 -4.87
CA ILE A 317 12.30 -3.50 -3.54
C ILE A 317 11.94 -4.69 -2.65
N ILE A 318 10.65 -5.04 -2.55
CA ILE A 318 10.19 -6.17 -1.73
C ILE A 318 10.86 -7.47 -2.18
N HIS A 319 10.89 -7.73 -3.49
CA HIS A 319 11.57 -8.90 -4.04
C HIS A 319 13.07 -8.92 -3.78
N SER A 320 13.73 -7.77 -3.89
CA SER A 320 15.16 -7.64 -3.61
C SER A 320 15.47 -7.98 -2.16
N VAL A 321 14.68 -7.44 -1.22
CA VAL A 321 14.81 -7.75 0.21
C VAL A 321 14.62 -9.25 0.47
N TYR A 322 13.57 -9.87 -0.07
CA TYR A 322 13.31 -11.30 0.15
C TYR A 322 14.34 -12.20 -0.53
N ASN A 323 14.87 -11.83 -1.70
CA ASN A 323 15.95 -12.57 -2.34
C ASN A 323 17.25 -12.52 -1.53
N GLU A 324 17.61 -11.35 -1.03
CA GLU A 324 18.79 -11.19 -0.16
C GLU A 324 18.61 -11.91 1.18
N ALA A 325 17.42 -11.88 1.77
CA ALA A 325 17.11 -12.56 3.03
C ALA A 325 17.33 -14.08 2.96
N ARG A 326 17.12 -14.70 1.80
CA ARG A 326 17.43 -16.12 1.57
C ARG A 326 18.92 -16.42 1.57
N ARG A 327 19.77 -15.46 1.23
CA ARG A 327 21.22 -15.62 1.01
C ARG A 327 22.05 -15.25 2.23
N LYS A 328 21.59 -14.33 3.07
CA LYS A 328 22.38 -13.77 4.18
C LYS A 328 22.17 -14.52 5.50
N LYS A 329 23.26 -14.69 6.27
CA LYS A 329 23.18 -14.96 7.72
C LYS A 329 22.47 -13.77 8.38
N LYS A 330 21.60 -14.04 9.36
CA LYS A 330 20.72 -13.03 9.97
C LYS A 330 21.47 -11.87 10.63
N PHE A 331 22.67 -12.09 11.19
CA PHE A 331 23.46 -11.09 11.90
C PHE A 331 24.95 -11.35 11.74
N SER A 332 25.76 -10.30 11.74
CA SER A 332 27.20 -10.39 11.97
C SER A 332 27.46 -10.50 13.48
N LEU A 333 28.39 -11.37 13.87
CA LEU A 333 28.82 -11.44 15.26
C LEU A 333 29.53 -10.14 15.62
N LEU A 334 29.38 -9.70 16.88
CA LEU A 334 30.19 -8.63 17.44
C LEU A 334 31.63 -9.10 17.47
N VAL A 335 32.48 -8.51 16.64
CA VAL A 335 33.93 -8.82 16.62
C VAL A 335 34.62 -7.87 17.57
N ARG A 336 35.35 -8.41 18.56
CA ARG A 336 36.31 -7.64 19.35
C ARG A 336 37.49 -7.33 18.44
N SER A 337 37.52 -6.17 17.84
CA SER A 337 38.57 -5.72 16.95
C SER A 337 39.25 -4.49 17.55
N ASN A 338 40.58 -4.52 17.62
CA ASN A 338 41.37 -3.35 17.95
C ASN A 338 41.58 -2.38 16.78
N GLN A 339 40.86 -2.58 15.66
CA GLN A 339 40.96 -1.81 14.41
C GLN A 339 39.80 -0.84 14.25
N SER A 340 39.28 -0.29 15.34
CA SER A 340 38.31 0.79 15.27
C SER A 340 38.99 2.09 14.85
N GLN A 341 38.33 2.87 14.00
CA GLN A 341 38.76 4.26 13.70
C GLN A 341 38.34 5.24 14.80
N LEU A 342 37.66 4.76 15.85
CA LEU A 342 37.27 5.59 16.99
C LEU A 342 38.49 5.95 17.79
N GLY A 343 38.77 7.27 17.91
CA GLY A 343 39.93 7.78 18.69
C GLY A 343 41.25 7.86 17.92
N LEU A 344 41.23 7.64 16.58
CA LEU A 344 42.39 7.90 15.72
C LEU A 344 42.50 9.37 15.37
#